data_02f9dd2b96d2030c43787095e620feff
#
_entry.id   02f9dd2b96d2030c43787095e620feff
#
_cell.length_a   1.000
_cell.length_b   1.000
_cell.length_c   1.000
_cell.angle_alpha   90.00
_cell.angle_beta   90.00
_cell.angle_gamma   90.00
#
_symmetry.space_group_name_H-M   'P 1'
#
loop_
_entity.id
_entity.type
_entity.pdbx_description
1 polymer ?
#
loop_
_entity_poly.entity_id
_entity_poly.type
_entity_poly.pdbx_seq_one_letter_code
_entity_poly.pdbx_strand_id
1 'polypeptide(L)'
;MPRQGSGHSAERRALRHYRLRGFRVLAVNAWAGGNELDLVVRRGRRVAFVEVKEKAGADLGDPLEMVGAEKQRRLRRAAAAWLAANPDLAGLDITFEVLAVRPDGVERVAEAF
;
A
#
# COMPACT_ATOMS: atom_id res chain seq x y z
N MET A 1 16.39 11.55 10.92
CA MET A 1 15.28 11.65 11.85
C MET A 1 14.08 10.87 11.33
N PRO A 2 13.54 10.00 12.11
CA PRO A 2 12.40 9.25 11.65
C PRO A 2 11.20 10.17 11.43
N ARG A 3 10.30 9.71 10.60
CA ARG A 3 9.08 10.44 10.37
C ARG A 3 8.30 10.58 11.66
N GLN A 4 7.68 11.73 11.81
CA GLN A 4 6.95 12.06 13.02
C GLN A 4 5.50 12.31 12.65
N GLY A 5 4.65 12.25 13.65
CA GLY A 5 3.30 12.74 13.56
C GLY A 5 2.51 12.12 12.43
N SER A 6 2.21 12.89 11.39
CA SER A 6 1.23 12.51 10.39
C SER A 6 1.60 11.24 9.64
N GLY A 7 2.88 11.04 9.28
CA GLY A 7 3.28 9.82 8.58
C GLY A 7 3.01 8.59 9.41
N HIS A 8 3.34 8.67 10.69
CA HIS A 8 3.12 7.57 11.61
C HIS A 8 1.63 7.32 11.84
N SER A 9 0.86 8.39 11.95
CA SER A 9 -0.57 8.28 12.12
C SER A 9 -1.25 7.65 10.89
N ALA A 10 -0.83 8.07 9.69
CA ALA A 10 -1.39 7.51 8.46
C ALA A 10 -1.10 6.03 8.37
N GLU A 11 0.10 5.61 8.75
CA GLU A 11 0.47 4.20 8.74
C GLU A 11 -0.41 3.40 9.68
N ARG A 12 -0.61 3.88 10.91
CA ARG A 12 -1.47 3.18 11.86
C ARG A 12 -2.89 3.07 11.37
N ARG A 13 -3.41 4.15 10.77
CA ARG A 13 -4.77 4.14 10.23
C ARG A 13 -4.91 3.18 9.08
N ALA A 14 -3.87 3.08 8.24
CA ALA A 14 -3.87 2.12 7.14
C ALA A 14 -3.90 0.69 7.67
N LEU A 15 -3.07 0.38 8.66
CA LEU A 15 -3.06 -0.95 9.25
C LEU A 15 -4.42 -1.31 9.83
N ARG A 16 -5.01 -0.37 10.56
CA ARG A 16 -6.31 -0.59 11.17
C ARG A 16 -7.39 -0.83 10.12
N HIS A 17 -7.35 -0.05 9.05
CA HIS A 17 -8.32 -0.19 7.96
C HIS A 17 -8.33 -1.61 7.41
N TYR A 18 -7.14 -2.13 7.12
CA TYR A 18 -7.05 -3.46 6.51
C TYR A 18 -7.35 -4.57 7.53
N ARG A 19 -6.88 -4.43 8.76
CA ARG A 19 -7.15 -5.45 9.78
C ARG A 19 -8.62 -5.57 10.07
N LEU A 20 -9.33 -4.45 10.15
CA LEU A 20 -10.77 -4.47 10.40
C LEU A 20 -11.54 -5.13 9.27
N ARG A 21 -10.95 -5.22 8.08
CA ARG A 21 -11.59 -5.85 6.92
C ARG A 21 -11.09 -7.26 6.67
N GLY A 22 -10.44 -7.84 7.66
CA GLY A 22 -10.04 -9.24 7.60
C GLY A 22 -8.74 -9.50 6.88
N PHE A 23 -7.97 -8.48 6.57
CA PHE A 23 -6.66 -8.67 5.96
C PHE A 23 -5.61 -8.95 7.01
N ARG A 24 -4.67 -9.80 6.65
CA ARG A 24 -3.49 -10.04 7.45
C ARG A 24 -2.35 -9.19 6.88
N VAL A 25 -1.62 -8.53 7.77
CA VAL A 25 -0.49 -7.69 7.38
C VAL A 25 0.73 -8.57 7.21
N LEU A 26 1.30 -8.59 6.00
CA LEU A 26 2.46 -9.38 5.69
C LEU A 26 3.75 -8.60 5.83
N ALA A 27 3.73 -7.31 5.51
CA ALA A 27 4.91 -6.47 5.59
C ALA A 27 4.51 -5.01 5.71
N VAL A 28 5.34 -4.23 6.39
CA VAL A 28 5.18 -2.79 6.55
C VAL A 28 6.52 -2.16 6.24
N ASN A 29 6.52 -1.15 5.37
CA ASN A 29 7.74 -0.41 5.01
C ASN A 29 8.86 -1.36 4.58
N ALA A 30 8.53 -2.32 3.72
CA ALA A 30 9.48 -3.31 3.25
C ALA A 30 10.32 -2.76 2.12
N TRP A 31 11.61 -2.99 2.18
CA TRP A 31 12.52 -2.56 1.13
C TRP A 31 12.77 -3.73 0.19
N ALA A 32 12.49 -3.56 -1.09
CA ALA A 32 12.67 -4.61 -2.08
C ALA A 32 12.83 -3.97 -3.46
N GLY A 33 13.68 -4.55 -4.28
CA GLY A 33 13.86 -4.07 -5.65
C GLY A 33 14.29 -2.63 -5.74
N GLY A 34 15.01 -2.13 -4.73
CA GLY A 34 15.48 -0.76 -4.70
C GLY A 34 14.42 0.27 -4.35
N ASN A 35 13.31 -0.17 -3.78
CA ASN A 35 12.22 0.74 -3.47
C ASN A 35 11.50 0.28 -2.22
N GLU A 36 10.78 1.19 -1.57
CA GLU A 36 10.02 0.86 -0.38
C GLU A 36 8.58 0.51 -0.75
N LEU A 37 8.09 -0.57 -0.15
CA LEU A 37 6.68 -0.94 -0.23
C LEU A 37 6.03 -0.53 1.09
N ASP A 38 5.02 0.34 1.03
CA ASP A 38 4.41 0.85 2.25
C ASP A 38 3.75 -0.26 3.05
N LEU A 39 2.98 -1.11 2.39
CA LEU A 39 2.18 -2.09 3.09
C LEU A 39 1.88 -3.26 2.14
N VAL A 40 2.01 -4.48 2.65
CA VAL A 40 1.62 -5.67 1.91
C VAL A 40 0.63 -6.43 2.80
N VAL A 41 -0.55 -6.69 2.27
CA VAL A 41 -1.62 -7.33 3.03
C VAL A 41 -2.21 -8.49 2.24
N ARG A 42 -2.82 -9.43 2.95
CA ARG A 42 -3.40 -10.61 2.33
C ARG A 42 -4.74 -10.95 2.94
N ARG A 43 -5.69 -11.28 2.07
CA ARG A 43 -6.96 -11.86 2.48
C ARG A 43 -7.33 -12.96 1.48
N GLY A 44 -7.39 -14.20 1.96
CA GLY A 44 -7.64 -15.35 1.08
C GLY A 44 -6.54 -15.48 0.04
N ARG A 45 -6.93 -15.52 -1.23
CA ARG A 45 -5.98 -15.64 -2.33
C ARG A 45 -5.46 -14.29 -2.82
N ARG A 46 -5.91 -13.19 -2.25
CA ARG A 46 -5.52 -11.86 -2.71
C ARG A 46 -4.37 -11.33 -1.87
N VAL A 47 -3.30 -10.91 -2.54
CA VAL A 47 -2.20 -10.18 -1.93
C VAL A 47 -2.19 -8.78 -2.54
N ALA A 48 -2.33 -7.77 -1.69
CA ALA A 48 -2.39 -6.39 -2.15
C ALA A 48 -1.16 -5.64 -1.72
N PHE A 49 -0.53 -4.96 -2.67
CA PHE A 49 0.56 -4.03 -2.42
C PHE A 49 -0.07 -2.64 -2.36
N VAL A 50 0.00 -2.02 -1.20
CA VAL A 50 -0.75 -0.81 -0.91
C VAL A 50 0.18 0.38 -0.80
N GLU A 51 -0.11 1.40 -1.59
CA GLU A 51 0.56 2.69 -1.48
C GLU A 51 -0.31 3.58 -0.59
N VAL A 52 0.25 4.04 0.53
CA VAL A 52 -0.47 4.88 1.48
C VAL A 52 -0.16 6.34 1.15
N LYS A 53 -1.20 7.11 0.87
CA LYS A 53 -1.08 8.54 0.56
C LYS A 53 -1.83 9.34 1.61
N GLU A 54 -1.12 10.23 2.27
CA GLU A 54 -1.72 11.11 3.26
C GLU A 54 -2.07 12.44 2.62
N LYS A 55 -3.30 12.87 2.80
CA LYS A 55 -3.79 14.12 2.21
C LYS A 55 -4.42 14.98 3.28
N ALA A 56 -4.07 16.26 3.29
CA ALA A 56 -4.55 17.20 4.30
C ALA A 56 -5.88 17.83 3.93
N GLY A 57 -6.16 17.97 2.63
CA GLY A 57 -7.35 18.67 2.17
C GLY A 57 -8.46 17.73 1.74
N ALA A 58 -9.61 18.32 1.45
CA ALA A 58 -10.75 17.55 0.97
C ALA A 58 -10.68 17.28 -0.52
N ASP A 59 -10.05 18.17 -1.27
CA ASP A 59 -9.94 18.04 -2.72
C ASP A 59 -8.64 17.32 -3.03
N LEU A 60 -8.73 16.05 -3.29
CA LEU A 60 -7.56 15.21 -3.45
C LEU A 60 -7.26 14.84 -4.89
N GLY A 61 -8.15 15.19 -5.79
CA GLY A 61 -8.04 14.68 -7.13
C GLY A 61 -8.30 13.17 -7.16
N ASP A 62 -8.06 12.60 -8.32
CA ASP A 62 -8.25 11.17 -8.52
C ASP A 62 -7.12 10.42 -7.81
N PRO A 63 -7.44 9.45 -6.93
CA PRO A 63 -6.38 8.64 -6.29
C PRO A 63 -5.43 8.00 -7.28
N LEU A 64 -5.89 7.67 -8.48
CA LEU A 64 -5.01 7.10 -9.50
C LEU A 64 -3.95 8.08 -9.95
N GLU A 65 -4.22 9.38 -9.86
CA GLU A 65 -3.25 10.39 -10.23
C GLU A 65 -2.16 10.56 -9.19
N MET A 66 -2.37 10.00 -8.00
CA MET A 66 -1.37 10.07 -6.95
C MET A 66 -0.17 9.19 -7.23
N VAL A 67 -0.32 8.22 -8.12
CA VAL A 67 0.74 7.28 -8.46
C VAL A 67 0.94 7.34 -9.96
N GLY A 68 1.96 8.10 -10.38
CA GLY A 68 2.27 8.25 -11.79
C GLY A 68 2.91 7.00 -12.37
N ALA A 69 3.07 7.01 -13.72
CA ALA A 69 3.57 5.83 -14.43
C ALA A 69 4.94 5.39 -13.94
N GLU A 70 5.82 6.34 -13.64
CA GLU A 70 7.16 6.01 -13.16
C GLU A 70 7.11 5.30 -11.81
N LYS A 71 6.29 5.82 -10.90
CA LYS A 71 6.15 5.21 -9.59
C LYS A 71 5.49 3.84 -9.69
N GLN A 72 4.52 3.69 -10.57
CA GLN A 72 3.90 2.39 -10.80
C GLN A 72 4.93 1.36 -11.23
N ARG A 73 5.83 1.72 -12.13
CA ARG A 73 6.88 0.79 -12.57
C ARG A 73 7.78 0.40 -11.42
N ARG A 74 8.15 1.37 -10.58
CA ARG A 74 9.00 1.08 -9.43
C ARG A 74 8.31 0.19 -8.41
N LEU A 75 7.03 0.43 -8.18
CA LEU A 75 6.27 -0.40 -7.24
C LEU A 75 6.09 -1.81 -7.77
N ARG A 76 5.85 -1.97 -9.07
CA ARG A 76 5.73 -3.30 -9.65
C ARG A 76 7.06 -4.06 -9.55
N ARG A 77 8.17 -3.37 -9.76
CA ARG A 77 9.49 -3.99 -9.62
C ARG A 77 9.75 -4.41 -8.18
N ALA A 78 9.42 -3.54 -7.24
CA ALA A 78 9.59 -3.86 -5.83
C ALA A 78 8.72 -5.03 -5.43
N ALA A 79 7.49 -5.07 -5.90
CA ALA A 79 6.59 -6.18 -5.60
C ALA A 79 7.11 -7.49 -6.15
N ALA A 80 7.64 -7.47 -7.37
CA ALA A 80 8.21 -8.69 -7.95
C ALA A 80 9.39 -9.20 -7.13
N ALA A 81 10.27 -8.29 -6.69
CA ALA A 81 11.41 -8.68 -5.87
C ALA A 81 10.96 -9.23 -4.52
N TRP A 82 9.96 -8.60 -3.92
CA TRP A 82 9.44 -9.04 -2.63
C TRP A 82 8.79 -10.42 -2.75
N LEU A 83 8.02 -10.65 -3.82
CA LEU A 83 7.39 -11.95 -4.04
C LEU A 83 8.42 -13.03 -4.31
N ALA A 84 9.50 -12.71 -5.01
CA ALA A 84 10.57 -13.67 -5.25
C ALA A 84 11.20 -14.12 -3.94
N ALA A 85 11.23 -13.24 -2.95
CA ALA A 85 11.77 -13.58 -1.62
C ALA A 85 10.75 -14.27 -0.73
N ASN A 86 9.49 -14.40 -1.19
CA ASN A 86 8.42 -15.04 -0.44
C ASN A 86 7.70 -16.05 -1.32
N PRO A 87 8.40 -17.15 -1.69
CA PRO A 87 7.87 -18.09 -2.69
C PRO A 87 6.61 -18.83 -2.25
N ASP A 88 6.32 -18.86 -0.97
CA ASP A 88 5.09 -19.47 -0.47
C ASP A 88 3.84 -18.72 -0.92
N LEU A 89 4.00 -17.50 -1.43
CA LEU A 89 2.88 -16.71 -1.93
C LEU A 89 2.70 -16.85 -3.45
N ALA A 90 3.50 -17.68 -4.09
CA ALA A 90 3.39 -17.86 -5.55
C ALA A 90 2.01 -18.39 -5.91
N GLY A 91 1.48 -17.90 -7.03
CA GLY A 91 0.19 -18.35 -7.52
C GLY A 91 -1.01 -17.65 -6.91
N LEU A 92 -0.80 -16.73 -5.96
CA LEU A 92 -1.89 -15.95 -5.41
C LEU A 92 -2.20 -14.77 -6.33
N ASP A 93 -3.36 -14.16 -6.11
CA ASP A 93 -3.83 -13.04 -6.92
C ASP A 93 -3.21 -11.74 -6.40
N ILE A 94 -2.45 -11.07 -7.26
CA ILE A 94 -1.71 -9.87 -6.86
C ILE A 94 -2.46 -8.64 -7.36
N THR A 95 -2.66 -7.66 -6.45
CA THR A 95 -3.27 -6.39 -6.82
C THR A 95 -2.43 -5.25 -6.26
N PHE A 96 -2.60 -4.08 -6.88
CA PHE A 96 -1.98 -2.84 -6.42
C PHE A 96 -3.08 -1.88 -6.01
N GLU A 97 -2.98 -1.33 -4.81
CA GLU A 97 -4.02 -0.47 -4.24
C GLU A 97 -3.43 0.83 -3.76
N VAL A 98 -4.25 1.86 -3.77
CA VAL A 98 -3.91 3.13 -3.15
C VAL A 98 -4.88 3.35 -2.00
N LEU A 99 -4.36 3.70 -0.84
CA LEU A 99 -5.16 4.08 0.31
C LEU A 99 -4.89 5.53 0.62
N ALA A 100 -5.88 6.38 0.38
CA ALA A 100 -5.78 7.80 0.67
C ALA A 100 -6.27 8.03 2.09
N VAL A 101 -5.41 8.60 2.93
CA VAL A 101 -5.72 8.85 4.34
C VAL A 101 -5.92 10.34 4.52
N ARG A 102 -7.10 10.71 4.97
CA ARG A 102 -7.48 12.11 5.23
C ARG A 102 -7.76 12.28 6.71
N PRO A 103 -7.82 13.54 7.18
CA PRO A 103 -8.20 13.76 8.58
C PRO A 103 -9.52 13.12 8.96
N ASP A 104 -10.48 13.11 8.04
CA ASP A 104 -11.83 12.64 8.33
C ASP A 104 -12.11 11.21 7.89
N GLY A 105 -11.14 10.51 7.35
CA GLY A 105 -11.37 9.12 6.95
C GLY A 105 -10.34 8.60 5.99
N VAL A 106 -10.62 7.41 5.43
CA VAL A 106 -9.75 6.79 4.43
C VAL A 106 -10.57 6.41 3.22
N GLU A 107 -9.92 6.42 2.07
CA GLU A 107 -10.53 5.99 0.82
C GLU A 107 -9.61 4.97 0.16
N ARG A 108 -10.14 3.78 -0.08
CA ARG A 108 -9.39 2.70 -0.69
C ARG A 108 -9.75 2.58 -2.16
N VAL A 109 -8.72 2.54 -3.01
CA VAL A 109 -8.91 2.27 -4.44
C VAL A 109 -8.26 0.93 -4.72
N ALA A 110 -9.07 -0.10 -4.85
CA ALA A 110 -8.59 -1.44 -5.16
C ALA A 110 -8.27 -1.51 -6.64
N GLU A 111 -7.26 -2.31 -6.96
CA GLU A 111 -6.83 -2.51 -8.35
C GLU A 111 -6.53 -1.18 -9.02
N ALA A 112 -5.78 -0.34 -8.32
CA ALA A 112 -5.51 1.02 -8.76
C ALA A 112 -4.63 1.08 -10.02
N PHE A 113 -3.78 0.08 -10.22
CA PHE A 113 -2.95 0.02 -11.42
C PHE A 113 -2.38 -1.37 -11.67
#